data_0a8e1d1eaf40eee39f1ac0cded25fa0d
#
_entry.id   0a8e1d1eaf40eee39f1ac0cded25fa0d
#
_cell.length_a   1.000
_cell.length_b   1.000
_cell.length_c   1.000
_cell.angle_alpha   90.00
_cell.angle_beta   90.00
_cell.angle_gamma   90.00
#
_symmetry.space_group_name_H-M   'P 1'
#
loop_
_entity.id
_entity.type
_entity.pdbx_description
1 polymer ?
#
loop_
_entity_poly.entity_id
_entity_poly.type
_entity_poly.pdbx_seq_one_letter_code
_entity_poly.pdbx_strand_id
1 'polypeptide(L)'
;LKAGFPLLTTKKVHLKSIIYELLWFLKGETNIKYLKDNGVRIWDEWADEDGELGPVYGHQWRSWPTQNGGTIDQITALINQIKSNPDSRRLIVTAWNPADVEKMALPPCHCLFQFYVSNGKLSCQLYQRSADIFLGVPFNIASYALLTMMIAKITNLDTGDFVHTFGDAHLYSNHFEQAKEQLGRDCLLYTSPSPRDP
;
A
#
# COMPACT_ATOMS: atom_id res chain seq x y z
N LEU A 1 1.85 -14.59 4.34
CA LEU A 1 0.75 -14.20 5.27
C LEU A 1 0.15 -15.37 6.06
N LYS A 2 0.79 -16.54 6.01
CA LYS A 2 0.31 -17.76 6.71
C LYS A 2 0.24 -17.63 8.24
N ALA A 3 1.11 -16.81 8.83
CA ALA A 3 1.18 -16.60 10.28
C ALA A 3 0.19 -15.51 10.79
N GLY A 4 -0.58 -14.90 9.92
CA GLY A 4 -1.50 -13.83 10.25
C GLY A 4 -1.18 -12.51 9.55
N PHE A 5 -1.87 -11.46 9.97
CA PHE A 5 -1.68 -10.11 9.43
C PHE A 5 -0.35 -9.52 9.95
N PRO A 6 0.56 -9.03 9.07
CA PRO A 6 1.90 -8.60 9.48
C PRO A 6 1.88 -7.16 10.03
N LEU A 7 1.34 -6.98 11.21
CA LEU A 7 1.40 -5.72 11.92
C LEU A 7 2.61 -5.69 12.85
N LEU A 8 3.42 -4.65 12.75
CA LEU A 8 4.58 -4.47 13.63
C LEU A 8 4.14 -4.30 15.09
N THR A 9 4.77 -5.04 16.02
CA THR A 9 4.40 -5.04 17.44
C THR A 9 5.38 -4.30 18.36
N THR A 10 6.63 -4.13 17.91
CA THR A 10 7.68 -3.41 18.65
C THR A 10 7.50 -1.89 18.61
N LYS A 11 6.61 -1.40 17.76
CA LYS A 11 6.23 0.00 17.62
C LYS A 11 4.75 0.09 17.25
N LYS A 12 4.03 1.06 17.83
CA LYS A 12 2.62 1.28 17.49
C LYS A 12 2.49 1.79 16.05
N VAL A 13 1.79 1.03 15.22
CA VAL A 13 1.41 1.41 13.85
C VAL A 13 -0.07 1.78 13.83
N HIS A 14 -0.40 2.95 13.29
CA HIS A 14 -1.76 3.46 13.30
C HIS A 14 -2.62 2.79 12.22
N LEU A 15 -3.23 1.64 12.57
CA LEU A 15 -3.99 0.79 11.64
C LEU A 15 -5.12 1.54 10.94
N LYS A 16 -5.78 2.49 11.62
CA LYS A 16 -6.82 3.31 11.02
C LYS A 16 -6.31 4.08 9.79
N SER A 17 -5.13 4.69 9.88
CA SER A 17 -4.53 5.40 8.74
C SER A 17 -4.26 4.46 7.57
N ILE A 18 -3.76 3.25 7.83
CA ILE A 18 -3.49 2.25 6.79
C ILE A 18 -4.77 1.88 6.04
N ILE A 19 -5.85 1.60 6.78
CA ILE A 19 -7.13 1.20 6.19
C ILE A 19 -7.71 2.33 5.33
N TYR A 20 -7.79 3.55 5.86
CA TYR A 20 -8.40 4.67 5.15
C TYR A 20 -7.55 5.14 3.96
N GLU A 21 -6.23 5.12 4.07
CA GLU A 21 -5.33 5.41 2.94
C GLU A 21 -5.52 4.39 1.81
N LEU A 22 -5.53 3.09 2.13
CA LEU A 22 -5.76 2.06 1.12
C LEU A 22 -7.13 2.19 0.44
N LEU A 23 -8.19 2.47 1.22
CA LEU A 23 -9.52 2.72 0.66
C LEU A 23 -9.55 3.96 -0.23
N TRP A 24 -8.83 5.02 0.15
CA TRP A 24 -8.68 6.24 -0.62
C TRP A 24 -7.96 5.97 -1.96
N PHE A 25 -6.88 5.20 -1.97
CA PHE A 25 -6.24 4.75 -3.21
C PHE A 25 -7.21 3.93 -4.09
N LEU A 26 -7.94 2.98 -3.50
CA LEU A 26 -8.88 2.12 -4.23
C LEU A 26 -10.09 2.89 -4.79
N LYS A 27 -10.43 4.03 -4.23
CA LYS A 27 -11.43 4.95 -4.79
C LYS A 27 -10.91 5.77 -5.97
N GLY A 28 -9.59 5.86 -6.15
CA GLY A 28 -8.97 6.69 -7.18
C GLY A 28 -8.94 8.18 -6.83
N GLU A 29 -9.16 8.51 -5.57
CA GLU A 29 -9.20 9.90 -5.10
C GLU A 29 -7.79 10.48 -4.98
N THR A 30 -7.67 11.79 -5.19
CA THR A 30 -6.43 12.58 -5.09
C THR A 30 -6.54 13.68 -4.03
N ASN A 31 -7.76 14.06 -3.65
CA ASN A 31 -8.03 15.03 -2.61
C ASN A 31 -8.03 14.39 -1.23
N ILE A 32 -7.34 15.02 -0.27
CA ILE A 32 -7.21 14.51 1.10
C ILE A 32 -8.46 14.69 1.98
N LYS A 33 -9.53 15.28 1.45
CA LYS A 33 -10.75 15.51 2.22
C LYS A 33 -11.31 14.24 2.85
N TYR A 34 -11.35 13.14 2.09
CA TYR A 34 -11.79 11.85 2.61
C TYR A 34 -10.95 11.38 3.80
N LEU A 35 -9.64 11.58 3.74
CA LEU A 35 -8.73 11.23 4.83
C LEU A 35 -8.96 12.11 6.06
N LYS A 36 -9.07 13.43 5.87
CA LYS A 36 -9.36 14.40 6.96
C LYS A 36 -10.70 14.12 7.65
N ASP A 37 -11.75 13.86 6.88
CA ASP A 37 -13.09 13.53 7.41
C ASP A 37 -13.07 12.27 8.28
N ASN A 38 -12.10 11.39 8.06
CA ASN A 38 -11.89 10.18 8.85
C ASN A 38 -10.77 10.32 9.89
N GLY A 39 -10.26 11.52 10.14
CA GLY A 39 -9.23 11.79 11.14
C GLY A 39 -7.84 11.25 10.79
N VAL A 40 -7.55 11.07 9.50
CA VAL A 40 -6.25 10.65 8.96
C VAL A 40 -5.55 11.85 8.35
N ARG A 41 -4.32 12.14 8.80
CA ARG A 41 -3.58 13.36 8.48
C ARG A 41 -2.20 13.12 7.85
N ILE A 42 -1.92 11.88 7.42
CA ILE A 42 -0.58 11.49 6.95
C ILE A 42 -0.17 12.13 5.61
N TRP A 43 -1.11 12.80 4.94
CA TRP A 43 -0.90 13.50 3.68
C TRP A 43 -1.06 15.01 3.77
N ASP A 44 -1.36 15.57 4.96
CA ASP A 44 -1.68 17.00 5.14
C ASP A 44 -0.54 17.92 4.70
N GLU A 45 0.73 17.52 4.91
CA GLU A 45 1.91 18.34 4.58
C GLU A 45 2.22 18.42 3.08
N TRP A 46 1.65 17.49 2.29
CA TRP A 46 1.91 17.38 0.85
C TRP A 46 0.82 18.02 -0.01
N ALA A 47 -0.38 18.18 0.56
CA ALA A 47 -1.52 18.71 -0.18
C ALA A 47 -1.42 20.23 -0.35
N ASP A 48 -1.95 20.71 -1.47
CA ASP A 48 -2.11 22.15 -1.70
C ASP A 48 -3.24 22.75 -0.84
N GLU A 49 -3.52 24.05 -1.05
CA GLU A 49 -4.53 24.79 -0.29
C GLU A 49 -5.95 24.23 -0.46
N ASP A 50 -6.24 23.60 -1.62
CA ASP A 50 -7.50 22.95 -1.93
C ASP A 50 -7.56 21.48 -1.47
N GLY A 51 -6.47 20.96 -0.95
CA GLY A 51 -6.34 19.59 -0.47
C GLY A 51 -6.00 18.59 -1.57
N GLU A 52 -5.52 19.04 -2.72
CA GLU A 52 -5.14 18.18 -3.84
C GLU A 52 -3.67 17.75 -3.78
N LEU A 53 -3.41 16.54 -4.28
CA LEU A 53 -2.08 15.94 -4.38
C LEU A 53 -1.62 15.71 -5.82
N GLY A 54 -2.47 16.05 -6.79
CA GLY A 54 -2.25 15.69 -8.19
C GLY A 54 -2.48 14.18 -8.44
N PRO A 55 -2.08 13.67 -9.62
CA PRO A 55 -2.43 12.32 -10.08
C PRO A 55 -1.61 11.21 -9.37
N VAL A 56 -1.62 11.19 -8.03
CA VAL A 56 -0.90 10.21 -7.20
C VAL A 56 -1.56 8.83 -7.23
N TYR A 57 -0.98 7.87 -6.61
CA TYR A 57 -1.36 6.45 -6.46
C TYR A 57 -2.76 6.03 -6.93
N GLY A 58 -3.81 6.53 -6.26
CA GLY A 58 -5.19 6.16 -6.55
C GLY A 58 -5.62 6.53 -7.96
N HIS A 59 -5.25 7.71 -8.44
CA HIS A 59 -5.50 8.13 -9.81
C HIS A 59 -4.83 7.16 -10.82
N GLN A 60 -3.56 6.85 -10.63
CA GLN A 60 -2.85 5.94 -11.53
C GLN A 60 -3.44 4.53 -11.50
N TRP A 61 -3.87 4.04 -10.34
CA TRP A 61 -4.47 2.71 -10.23
C TRP A 61 -5.85 2.60 -10.87
N ARG A 62 -6.66 3.68 -10.82
CA ARG A 62 -8.08 3.66 -11.21
C ARG A 62 -8.39 4.39 -12.51
N SER A 63 -7.51 5.29 -12.94
CA SER A 63 -7.77 6.20 -14.07
C SER A 63 -6.49 6.49 -14.86
N TRP A 64 -5.66 5.47 -15.13
CA TRP A 64 -4.45 5.63 -15.94
C TRP A 64 -4.78 6.21 -17.31
N PRO A 65 -4.22 7.38 -17.68
CA PRO A 65 -4.57 8.04 -18.95
C PRO A 65 -4.06 7.25 -20.17
N THR A 66 -4.87 7.21 -21.23
CA THR A 66 -4.50 6.61 -22.52
C THR A 66 -4.28 7.69 -23.57
N GLN A 67 -3.55 7.35 -24.64
CA GLN A 67 -3.28 8.27 -25.74
C GLN A 67 -4.56 8.76 -26.46
N ASN A 68 -5.65 8.00 -26.39
CA ASN A 68 -6.92 8.33 -27.03
C ASN A 68 -7.88 9.13 -26.13
N GLY A 69 -7.39 9.67 -25.01
CA GLY A 69 -8.19 10.45 -24.07
C GLY A 69 -9.10 9.62 -23.16
N GLY A 70 -9.00 8.28 -23.18
CA GLY A 70 -9.66 7.39 -22.23
C GLY A 70 -8.80 7.10 -21.01
N THR A 71 -9.30 6.20 -20.14
CA THR A 71 -8.60 5.76 -18.95
C THR A 71 -8.63 4.24 -18.81
N ILE A 72 -7.63 3.69 -18.12
CA ILE A 72 -7.54 2.28 -17.73
C ILE A 72 -7.68 2.18 -16.21
N ASP A 73 -8.67 1.41 -15.76
CA ASP A 73 -8.78 0.99 -14.37
C ASP A 73 -7.94 -0.28 -14.17
N GLN A 74 -6.70 -0.11 -13.70
CA GLN A 74 -5.76 -1.21 -13.50
C GLN A 74 -6.25 -2.22 -12.43
N ILE A 75 -6.94 -1.76 -11.39
CA ILE A 75 -7.44 -2.63 -10.31
C ILE A 75 -8.58 -3.52 -10.82
N THR A 76 -9.54 -2.96 -11.54
CA THR A 76 -10.63 -3.75 -12.13
C THR A 76 -10.08 -4.74 -13.17
N ALA A 77 -9.18 -4.30 -14.03
CA ALA A 77 -8.53 -5.16 -15.02
C ALA A 77 -7.76 -6.31 -14.36
N LEU A 78 -7.00 -6.03 -13.29
CA LEU A 78 -6.29 -7.03 -12.49
C LEU A 78 -7.23 -8.09 -11.92
N ILE A 79 -8.32 -7.67 -11.24
CA ILE A 79 -9.29 -8.58 -10.62
C ILE A 79 -9.94 -9.48 -11.68
N ASN A 80 -10.34 -8.92 -12.81
CA ASN A 80 -10.93 -9.68 -13.92
C ASN A 80 -9.92 -10.68 -14.50
N GLN A 81 -8.66 -10.28 -14.63
CA GLN A 81 -7.60 -11.15 -15.13
C GLN A 81 -7.28 -12.29 -14.17
N ILE A 82 -7.23 -12.05 -12.86
CA ILE A 82 -7.06 -13.12 -11.85
C ILE A 82 -8.18 -14.14 -11.97
N LYS A 83 -9.44 -13.71 -12.16
CA LYS A 83 -10.60 -14.60 -12.28
C LYS A 83 -10.62 -15.40 -13.58
N SER A 84 -10.21 -14.79 -14.70
CA SER A 84 -10.30 -15.42 -16.02
C SER A 84 -9.03 -16.16 -16.43
N ASN A 85 -7.87 -15.75 -15.96
CA ASN A 85 -6.57 -16.33 -16.29
C ASN A 85 -5.58 -16.17 -15.11
N PRO A 86 -5.73 -16.96 -14.03
CA PRO A 86 -4.89 -16.85 -12.83
C PRO A 86 -3.40 -17.13 -13.10
N ASP A 87 -3.06 -17.88 -14.15
CA ASP A 87 -1.67 -18.18 -14.55
C ASP A 87 -1.00 -17.02 -15.32
N SER A 88 -1.69 -15.90 -15.48
CA SER A 88 -1.15 -14.73 -16.18
C SER A 88 0.09 -14.18 -15.47
N ARG A 89 1.12 -13.85 -16.26
CA ARG A 89 2.32 -13.14 -15.81
C ARG A 89 2.20 -11.62 -15.93
N ARG A 90 0.98 -11.12 -16.20
CA ARG A 90 0.67 -9.70 -16.41
C ARG A 90 -0.22 -9.12 -15.30
N LEU A 91 -0.25 -9.77 -14.14
CA LEU A 91 -1.03 -9.32 -12.97
C LEU A 91 -0.29 -8.18 -12.26
N ILE A 92 -0.10 -7.06 -12.95
CA ILE A 92 0.71 -5.91 -12.52
C ILE A 92 -0.17 -4.68 -12.42
N VAL A 93 0.08 -3.87 -11.38
CA VAL A 93 -0.42 -2.50 -11.21
C VAL A 93 0.76 -1.58 -10.97
N THR A 94 0.80 -0.45 -11.66
CA THR A 94 1.85 0.56 -11.50
C THR A 94 1.26 1.92 -11.15
N ALA A 95 1.93 2.62 -10.22
CA ALA A 95 1.66 4.02 -9.91
C ALA A 95 2.70 4.95 -10.56
N TRP A 96 3.82 4.41 -11.05
CA TRP A 96 4.88 5.19 -11.67
C TRP A 96 4.54 5.51 -13.12
N ASN A 97 4.10 6.74 -13.36
CA ASN A 97 3.79 7.26 -14.68
C ASN A 97 4.74 8.44 -15.01
N PRO A 98 5.77 8.24 -15.86
CA PRO A 98 6.73 9.29 -16.19
C PRO A 98 6.11 10.58 -16.75
N ALA A 99 4.94 10.48 -17.39
CA ALA A 99 4.24 11.65 -17.94
C ALA A 99 3.52 12.50 -16.87
N ASP A 100 3.30 11.96 -15.68
CA ASP A 100 2.56 12.60 -14.61
C ASP A 100 3.38 12.85 -13.34
N VAL A 101 4.59 12.27 -13.22
CA VAL A 101 5.42 12.34 -12.00
C VAL A 101 5.64 13.80 -11.55
N GLU A 102 5.90 14.71 -12.48
CA GLU A 102 6.13 16.14 -12.17
C GLU A 102 4.87 16.90 -11.74
N LYS A 103 3.69 16.29 -11.89
CA LYS A 103 2.40 16.86 -11.48
C LYS A 103 1.96 16.35 -10.11
N MET A 104 2.69 15.43 -9.53
CA MET A 104 2.38 14.80 -8.25
C MET A 104 3.04 15.58 -7.11
N ALA A 105 2.30 15.86 -6.05
CA ALA A 105 2.85 16.46 -4.84
C ALA A 105 3.97 15.60 -4.23
N LEU A 106 3.87 14.27 -4.37
CA LEU A 106 4.89 13.32 -3.97
C LEU A 106 4.96 12.17 -4.99
N PRO A 107 6.09 12.01 -5.73
CA PRO A 107 6.28 10.87 -6.61
C PRO A 107 6.18 9.52 -5.88
N PRO A 108 5.51 8.50 -6.47
CA PRO A 108 5.25 7.24 -5.79
C PRO A 108 6.51 6.54 -5.29
N CYS A 109 6.61 6.29 -3.99
CA CYS A 109 7.67 5.49 -3.40
C CYS A 109 7.47 4.00 -3.69
N HIS A 110 6.27 3.47 -3.46
CA HIS A 110 5.88 2.12 -3.86
C HIS A 110 5.33 2.14 -5.29
N CYS A 111 6.23 1.88 -6.25
CA CYS A 111 6.03 2.16 -7.67
C CYS A 111 5.11 1.19 -8.37
N LEU A 112 5.27 -0.10 -8.11
CA LEU A 112 4.50 -1.17 -8.75
C LEU A 112 4.37 -2.38 -7.83
N PHE A 113 3.30 -3.12 -8.04
CA PHE A 113 3.12 -4.43 -7.42
C PHE A 113 2.61 -5.44 -8.44
N GLN A 114 2.97 -6.70 -8.22
CA GLN A 114 2.60 -7.82 -9.06
C GLN A 114 1.99 -8.93 -8.21
N PHE A 115 0.90 -9.51 -8.69
CA PHE A 115 0.33 -10.71 -8.09
C PHE A 115 0.77 -11.98 -8.81
N TYR A 116 0.77 -13.07 -8.06
CA TYR A 116 1.06 -14.41 -8.55
C TYR A 116 0.11 -15.40 -7.88
N VAL A 117 -0.52 -16.25 -8.68
CA VAL A 117 -1.42 -17.29 -8.20
C VAL A 117 -0.74 -18.64 -8.31
N SER A 118 -0.71 -19.39 -7.24
CA SER A 118 -0.20 -20.77 -7.22
C SER A 118 -0.90 -21.58 -6.15
N ASN A 119 -1.32 -22.80 -6.49
CA ASN A 119 -1.99 -23.72 -5.57
C ASN A 119 -3.19 -23.10 -4.84
N GLY A 120 -4.01 -22.33 -5.56
CA GLY A 120 -5.18 -21.64 -5.01
C GLY A 120 -4.86 -20.47 -4.09
N LYS A 121 -3.62 -19.98 -4.07
CA LYS A 121 -3.15 -18.85 -3.23
C LYS A 121 -2.69 -17.69 -4.05
N LEU A 122 -3.05 -16.48 -3.59
CA LEU A 122 -2.63 -15.21 -4.16
C LEU A 122 -1.46 -14.64 -3.37
N SER A 123 -0.32 -14.49 -4.01
CA SER A 123 0.88 -13.83 -3.48
C SER A 123 1.06 -12.46 -4.13
N CYS A 124 1.69 -11.54 -3.43
CA CYS A 124 1.97 -10.18 -3.90
C CYS A 124 3.45 -9.87 -3.75
N GLN A 125 4.06 -9.31 -4.79
CA GLN A 125 5.37 -8.68 -4.72
C GLN A 125 5.22 -7.18 -4.92
N LEU A 126 5.77 -6.39 -4.00
CA LEU A 126 5.86 -4.94 -4.07
C LEU A 126 7.30 -4.52 -4.41
N TYR A 127 7.47 -3.63 -5.39
CA TYR A 127 8.70 -2.88 -5.56
C TYR A 127 8.53 -1.45 -5.05
N GLN A 128 9.36 -1.09 -4.07
CA GLN A 128 9.42 0.24 -3.47
C GLN A 128 10.77 0.88 -3.76
N ARG A 129 10.79 1.97 -4.57
CA ARG A 129 12.03 2.64 -4.98
C ARG A 129 12.74 3.38 -3.86
N SER A 130 11.97 3.88 -2.89
CA SER A 130 12.43 4.67 -1.75
C SER A 130 11.71 4.20 -0.49
N ALA A 131 12.44 3.71 0.49
CA ALA A 131 11.92 2.98 1.62
C ALA A 131 12.53 3.49 2.95
N ASP A 132 11.79 4.39 3.63
CA ASP A 132 12.07 4.72 5.02
C ASP A 132 11.71 3.51 5.90
N ILE A 133 12.74 2.77 6.33
CA ILE A 133 12.57 1.50 7.06
C ILE A 133 11.98 1.69 8.46
N PHE A 134 12.09 2.89 9.03
CA PHE A 134 11.58 3.17 10.36
C PHE A 134 10.11 3.62 10.36
N LEU A 135 9.73 4.58 9.52
CA LEU A 135 8.36 5.11 9.47
C LEU A 135 7.50 4.45 8.39
N GLY A 136 7.92 4.52 7.14
CA GLY A 136 7.09 4.16 5.98
C GLY A 136 6.90 2.67 5.80
N VAL A 137 7.98 1.90 5.84
CA VAL A 137 7.96 0.45 5.54
C VAL A 137 6.95 -0.35 6.37
N PRO A 138 6.81 -0.16 7.70
CA PRO A 138 5.79 -0.85 8.48
C PRO A 138 4.35 -0.58 7.99
N PHE A 139 4.05 0.64 7.58
CA PHE A 139 2.76 1.01 7.00
C PHE A 139 2.56 0.36 5.63
N ASN A 140 3.58 0.39 4.77
CA ASN A 140 3.51 -0.20 3.43
C ASN A 140 3.31 -1.72 3.50
N ILE A 141 4.03 -2.44 4.39
CA ILE A 141 3.85 -3.88 4.60
C ILE A 141 2.39 -4.18 4.96
N ALA A 142 1.84 -3.49 5.96
CA ALA A 142 0.48 -3.72 6.41
C ALA A 142 -0.57 -3.36 5.33
N SER A 143 -0.37 -2.25 4.61
CA SER A 143 -1.25 -1.82 3.52
C SER A 143 -1.33 -2.84 2.39
N TYR A 144 -0.18 -3.31 1.88
CA TYR A 144 -0.15 -4.28 0.78
C TYR A 144 -0.54 -5.70 1.22
N ALA A 145 -0.29 -6.07 2.48
CA ALA A 145 -0.84 -7.31 3.03
C ALA A 145 -2.37 -7.25 3.06
N LEU A 146 -2.96 -6.13 3.52
CA LEU A 146 -4.40 -5.93 3.52
C LEU A 146 -4.97 -5.96 2.09
N LEU A 147 -4.35 -5.26 1.15
CA LEU A 147 -4.74 -5.30 -0.27
C LEU A 147 -4.73 -6.72 -0.82
N THR A 148 -3.68 -7.51 -0.52
CA THR A 148 -3.57 -8.91 -0.95
C THR A 148 -4.70 -9.75 -0.38
N MET A 149 -5.02 -9.60 0.91
CA MET A 149 -6.14 -10.31 1.55
C MET A 149 -7.49 -9.93 0.94
N MET A 150 -7.71 -8.64 0.64
CA MET A 150 -8.95 -8.16 0.01
C MET A 150 -9.12 -8.74 -1.39
N ILE A 151 -8.08 -8.70 -2.23
CA ILE A 151 -8.12 -9.23 -3.60
C ILE A 151 -8.27 -10.75 -3.57
N ALA A 152 -7.55 -11.47 -2.72
CA ALA A 152 -7.71 -12.92 -2.54
C ALA A 152 -9.17 -13.27 -2.21
N LYS A 153 -9.79 -12.56 -1.26
CA LYS A 153 -11.18 -12.79 -0.86
C LYS A 153 -12.17 -12.60 -2.01
N ILE A 154 -12.06 -11.54 -2.81
CA ILE A 154 -12.99 -11.26 -3.92
C ILE A 154 -12.74 -12.11 -5.17
N THR A 155 -11.60 -12.80 -5.23
CA THR A 155 -11.24 -13.74 -6.31
C THR A 155 -11.35 -15.21 -5.89
N ASN A 156 -11.86 -15.48 -4.69
CA ASN A 156 -12.01 -16.82 -4.11
C ASN A 156 -10.67 -17.60 -4.02
N LEU A 157 -9.61 -16.90 -3.67
CA LEU A 157 -8.28 -17.46 -3.41
C LEU A 157 -7.93 -17.35 -1.93
N ASP A 158 -7.06 -18.23 -1.46
CA ASP A 158 -6.39 -18.06 -0.19
C ASP A 158 -5.28 -17.02 -0.31
N THR A 159 -4.86 -16.44 0.83
CA THR A 159 -3.70 -15.55 0.86
C THR A 159 -2.40 -16.35 0.82
N GLY A 160 -1.50 -15.96 -0.08
CA GLY A 160 -0.15 -16.48 -0.22
C GLY A 160 0.89 -15.65 0.54
N ASP A 161 2.02 -15.42 -0.09
CA ASP A 161 3.13 -14.67 0.48
C ASP A 161 3.08 -13.19 0.06
N PHE A 162 3.60 -12.33 0.91
CA PHE A 162 3.93 -10.95 0.57
C PHE A 162 5.45 -10.80 0.49
N VAL A 163 5.95 -10.38 -0.65
CA VAL A 163 7.37 -10.14 -0.92
C VAL A 163 7.58 -8.65 -1.12
N HIS A 164 8.51 -8.06 -0.38
CA HIS A 164 8.79 -6.63 -0.46
C HIS A 164 10.22 -6.41 -0.94
N THR A 165 10.36 -5.78 -2.10
CA THR A 165 11.66 -5.46 -2.71
C THR A 165 11.91 -3.95 -2.60
N PHE A 166 13.07 -3.58 -2.07
CA PHE A 166 13.49 -2.19 -1.92
C PHE A 166 14.52 -1.80 -2.99
N GLY A 167 14.39 -0.60 -3.51
CA GLY A 167 15.46 0.10 -4.21
C GLY A 167 16.40 0.74 -3.19
N ASP A 168 16.12 1.98 -2.79
CA ASP A 168 16.84 2.68 -1.72
C ASP A 168 16.14 2.42 -0.39
N ALA A 169 16.75 1.60 0.46
CA ALA A 169 16.29 1.38 1.84
C ALA A 169 17.15 2.21 2.80
N HIS A 170 16.53 3.14 3.51
CA HIS A 170 17.24 4.11 4.33
C HIS A 170 16.60 4.29 5.71
N LEU A 171 17.43 4.79 6.64
CA LEU A 171 17.04 5.24 7.97
C LEU A 171 17.47 6.69 8.11
N TYR A 172 16.54 7.59 8.36
CA TYR A 172 16.84 9.00 8.59
C TYR A 172 17.64 9.19 9.89
N SER A 173 18.60 10.12 9.87
CA SER A 173 19.52 10.38 10.99
C SER A 173 18.81 10.78 12.28
N ASN A 174 17.69 11.49 12.17
CA ASN A 174 16.85 11.90 13.32
C ASN A 174 16.06 10.72 13.94
N HIS A 175 16.14 9.51 13.37
CA HIS A 175 15.46 8.30 13.89
C HIS A 175 16.43 7.26 14.46
N PHE A 176 17.73 7.51 14.52
CA PHE A 176 18.70 6.53 15.00
C PHE A 176 18.47 6.11 16.44
N GLU A 177 18.19 7.05 17.34
CA GLU A 177 17.97 6.74 18.75
C GLU A 177 16.65 5.99 18.96
N GLN A 178 15.58 6.37 18.25
CA GLN A 178 14.30 5.68 18.28
C GLN A 178 14.41 4.25 17.70
N ALA A 179 15.21 4.05 16.65
CA ALA A 179 15.46 2.74 16.07
C ALA A 179 16.24 1.85 17.06
N LYS A 180 17.26 2.37 17.73
CA LYS A 180 17.98 1.64 18.79
C LYS A 180 17.05 1.24 19.94
N GLU A 181 16.20 2.16 20.40
CA GLU A 181 15.18 1.85 21.42
C GLU A 181 14.25 0.72 20.97
N GLN A 182 13.78 0.77 19.71
CA GLN A 182 12.90 -0.25 19.15
C GLN A 182 13.58 -1.63 19.09
N LEU A 183 14.88 -1.69 18.73
CA LEU A 183 15.65 -2.93 18.68
C LEU A 183 15.84 -3.56 20.06
N GLY A 184 15.80 -2.77 21.14
CA GLY A 184 15.86 -3.25 22.52
C GLY A 184 14.53 -3.76 23.08
N ARG A 185 13.42 -3.64 22.32
CA ARG A 185 12.11 -4.10 22.78
C ARG A 185 11.90 -5.57 22.46
N ASP A 186 11.41 -6.32 23.44
CA ASP A 186 10.94 -7.67 23.21
C ASP A 186 9.76 -7.65 22.23
N CYS A 187 9.73 -8.63 21.31
CA CYS A 187 8.60 -8.81 20.41
C CYS A 187 7.37 -9.15 21.25
N LEU A 188 6.47 -8.19 21.40
CA LEU A 188 5.16 -8.44 22.01
C LEU A 188 4.37 -9.30 21.04
N LEU A 189 4.35 -10.61 21.27
CA LEU A 189 3.40 -11.50 20.63
C LEU A 189 2.00 -11.07 21.10
N TYR A 190 1.30 -10.29 20.29
CA TYR A 190 -0.13 -10.09 20.48
C TYR A 190 -0.83 -11.42 20.24
N THR A 191 -1.08 -12.13 21.31
CA THR A 191 -2.12 -13.15 21.32
C THR A 191 -3.44 -12.41 21.25
N SER A 192 -3.98 -12.27 20.06
CA SER A 192 -5.23 -11.57 19.66
C SER A 192 -5.52 -10.24 20.41
N PRO A 193 -5.83 -9.16 19.69
CA PRO A 193 -6.37 -7.98 20.35
C PRO A 193 -7.67 -8.40 21.04
N SER A 194 -7.70 -8.27 22.36
CA SER A 194 -8.95 -8.35 23.10
C SER A 194 -9.91 -7.31 22.51
N PRO A 195 -11.17 -7.64 22.19
CA PRO A 195 -12.17 -6.66 21.79
C PRO A 195 -12.47 -5.59 22.86
N ARG A 196 -11.75 -5.61 23.98
CA ARG A 196 -11.95 -4.74 25.16
C ARG A 196 -10.78 -3.83 25.49
N ASP A 197 -9.71 -3.84 24.65
CA ASP A 197 -8.67 -2.84 24.84
C ASP A 197 -9.14 -1.52 24.22
N PRO A 198 -9.21 -0.42 25.01
CA PRO A 198 -9.76 0.87 24.61
C PRO A 198 -8.94 1.56 23.52
#